data_a86da2d6f72ec4fb6d816faf516a8f15
#
_entry.id   a86da2d6f72ec4fb6d816faf516a8f15
#
_cell.length_a   1.000
_cell.length_b   1.000
_cell.length_c   1.000
_cell.angle_alpha   90.00
_cell.angle_beta   90.00
_cell.angle_gamma   90.00
#
_symmetry.space_group_name_H-M   'P 1'
#
loop_
_entity.id
_entity.type
_entity.pdbx_description
1 polymer ?
#
loop_
_entity_poly.entity_id
_entity_poly.type
_entity_poly.pdbx_seq_one_letter_code
_entity_poly.pdbx_strand_id
1 'polypeptide(L)'
;SANYSSKIIDPIQSRCTVFRFKPLEKDQLFAIFDKIAKTEDLTIETAAKEALYVCSEGDCRRAENILQSCAAVAKKITEEEVFSLASVARPKEVAEFLLLAMENKFMLSRNKMLETMLKYGLSGLDLIKQIQKEIWNLPIEDRKKVELVDKCGEIEFRMVEGADEVLQLEALLAQF
;
A
#
# COMPACT_ATOMS: atom_id res chain seq x y z
N SER A 1 5.77 25.76 0.29
CA SER A 1 5.03 24.56 0.68
C SER A 1 5.91 23.65 1.54
N ALA A 2 5.31 22.91 2.46
CA ALA A 2 6.00 21.96 3.34
C ALA A 2 5.08 20.77 3.66
N ASN A 3 5.65 19.58 3.78
CA ASN A 3 4.89 18.38 4.13
C ASN A 3 4.53 18.34 5.63
N TYR A 4 5.35 18.99 6.47
CA TYR A 4 5.16 19.02 7.92
C TYR A 4 5.20 20.46 8.43
N SER A 5 4.08 20.96 8.96
CA SER A 5 4.01 22.30 9.53
C SER A 5 4.93 22.47 10.75
N SER A 6 5.15 21.41 11.52
CA SER A 6 6.06 21.41 12.69
C SER A 6 7.54 21.67 12.35
N LYS A 7 7.93 21.51 11.09
CA LYS A 7 9.29 21.82 10.63
C LYS A 7 9.48 23.28 10.17
N ILE A 8 8.39 24.06 10.15
CA ILE A 8 8.45 25.49 9.80
C ILE A 8 8.58 26.29 11.09
N ILE A 9 9.59 27.15 11.14
CA ILE A 9 9.86 27.99 12.32
C ILE A 9 8.70 28.98 12.59
N ASP A 10 8.43 29.26 13.84
CA ASP A 10 7.32 30.13 14.29
C ASP A 10 7.28 31.50 13.63
N PRO A 11 8.43 32.21 13.41
CA PRO A 11 8.42 33.51 12.74
C PRO A 11 7.85 33.48 11.32
N ILE A 12 7.97 32.34 10.61
CA ILE A 12 7.37 32.18 9.27
C ILE A 12 5.90 31.84 9.40
N GLN A 13 5.53 30.93 10.32
CA GLN A 13 4.13 30.56 10.53
C GLN A 13 3.27 31.76 10.93
N SER A 14 3.77 32.63 11.78
CA SER A 14 3.04 33.83 12.25
C SER A 14 2.82 34.90 11.18
N ARG A 15 3.58 34.86 10.07
CA ARG A 15 3.50 35.86 8.97
C ARG A 15 2.86 35.30 7.71
N CYS A 16 2.43 34.03 7.72
CA CYS A 16 1.84 33.37 6.57
C CYS A 16 0.44 32.84 6.89
N THR A 17 -0.43 32.86 5.90
CA THR A 17 -1.71 32.13 5.98
C THR A 17 -1.45 30.65 5.69
N VAL A 18 -1.95 29.77 6.56
CA VAL A 18 -1.76 28.32 6.45
C VAL A 18 -2.94 27.70 5.73
N PHE A 19 -2.68 27.13 4.56
CA PHE A 19 -3.62 26.28 3.83
C PHE A 19 -3.22 24.81 4.01
N ARG A 20 -4.14 23.99 4.52
CA ARG A 20 -3.91 22.56 4.73
C ARG A 20 -4.60 21.77 3.64
N PHE A 21 -3.81 21.04 2.85
CA PHE A 21 -4.31 20.12 1.85
C PHE A 21 -4.43 18.72 2.48
N LYS A 22 -5.58 18.09 2.28
CA LYS A 22 -5.84 16.70 2.67
C LYS A 22 -5.72 15.80 1.46
N PRO A 23 -5.46 14.48 1.65
CA PRO A 23 -5.63 13.51 0.58
C PRO A 23 -7.01 13.64 -0.08
N LEU A 24 -7.09 13.36 -1.37
CA LEU A 24 -8.35 13.42 -2.10
C LEU A 24 -9.24 12.23 -1.74
N GLU A 25 -10.54 12.50 -1.66
CA GLU A 25 -11.55 11.46 -1.49
C GLU A 25 -11.74 10.67 -2.78
N LYS A 26 -12.28 9.47 -2.65
CA LYS A 26 -12.48 8.52 -3.75
C LYS A 26 -13.20 9.14 -4.96
N ASP A 27 -14.31 9.82 -4.73
CA ASP A 27 -15.13 10.41 -5.80
C ASP A 27 -14.39 11.51 -6.55
N GLN A 28 -13.55 12.27 -5.84
CA GLN A 28 -12.72 13.32 -6.44
C GLN A 28 -11.65 12.73 -7.36
N LEU A 29 -10.96 11.65 -6.92
CA LEU A 29 -9.99 10.96 -7.75
C LEU A 29 -10.66 10.26 -8.95
N PHE A 30 -11.82 9.66 -8.77
CA PHE A 30 -12.57 9.03 -9.86
C PHE A 30 -12.93 10.04 -10.95
N ALA A 31 -13.37 11.25 -10.57
CA ALA A 31 -13.65 12.32 -11.53
C ALA A 31 -12.39 12.75 -12.32
N ILE A 32 -11.21 12.75 -11.66
CA ILE A 32 -9.93 13.01 -12.33
C ILE A 32 -9.60 11.88 -13.31
N PHE A 33 -9.74 10.61 -12.91
CA PHE A 33 -9.50 9.45 -13.78
C PHE A 33 -10.41 9.48 -15.02
N ASP A 34 -11.67 9.82 -14.85
CA ASP A 34 -12.63 9.94 -15.97
C ASP A 34 -12.26 11.06 -16.94
N LYS A 35 -11.74 12.17 -16.42
CA LYS A 35 -11.25 13.27 -17.26
C LYS A 35 -10.01 12.84 -18.05
N ILE A 36 -9.03 12.20 -17.39
CA ILE A 36 -7.83 11.70 -18.06
C ILE A 36 -8.18 10.65 -19.12
N ALA A 37 -9.05 9.69 -18.77
CA ALA A 37 -9.48 8.65 -19.70
C ALA A 37 -10.07 9.21 -20.99
N LYS A 38 -10.89 10.25 -20.89
CA LYS A 38 -11.45 10.94 -22.07
C LYS A 38 -10.41 11.71 -22.90
N THR A 39 -9.42 12.31 -22.23
CA THR A 39 -8.39 13.11 -22.93
C THR A 39 -7.37 12.24 -23.65
N GLU A 40 -6.99 11.12 -23.03
CA GLU A 40 -5.94 10.21 -23.52
C GLU A 40 -6.50 8.99 -24.27
N ASP A 41 -7.81 8.94 -24.53
CA ASP A 41 -8.49 7.80 -25.20
C ASP A 41 -8.18 6.45 -24.52
N LEU A 42 -8.35 6.43 -23.18
CA LEU A 42 -8.12 5.25 -22.35
C LEU A 42 -9.45 4.66 -21.86
N THR A 43 -9.47 3.35 -21.68
CA THR A 43 -10.57 2.64 -21.02
C THR A 43 -10.10 2.16 -19.65
N ILE A 44 -10.64 2.73 -18.57
CA ILE A 44 -10.31 2.36 -17.20
C ILE A 44 -11.49 1.58 -16.61
N GLU A 45 -11.27 0.32 -16.26
CA GLU A 45 -12.29 -0.51 -15.60
C GLU A 45 -12.62 0.05 -14.21
N THR A 46 -13.84 -0.16 -13.71
CA THR A 46 -14.23 0.29 -12.37
C THR A 46 -13.34 -0.31 -11.29
N ALA A 47 -13.00 -1.61 -11.42
CA ALA A 47 -12.05 -2.27 -10.52
C ALA A 47 -10.65 -1.65 -10.56
N ALA A 48 -10.19 -1.20 -11.74
CA ALA A 48 -8.92 -0.51 -11.88
C ALA A 48 -8.91 0.88 -11.21
N LYS A 49 -10.02 1.62 -11.24
CA LYS A 49 -10.16 2.89 -10.49
C LYS A 49 -10.08 2.66 -8.98
N GLU A 50 -10.73 1.60 -8.50
CA GLU A 50 -10.63 1.20 -7.09
C GLU A 50 -9.18 0.87 -6.70
N ALA A 51 -8.50 0.09 -7.54
CA ALA A 51 -7.09 -0.25 -7.32
C ALA A 51 -6.19 0.99 -7.33
N LEU A 52 -6.38 1.93 -8.27
CA LEU A 52 -5.66 3.20 -8.32
C LEU A 52 -5.85 4.01 -7.03
N TYR A 53 -7.09 4.05 -6.50
CA TYR A 53 -7.37 4.73 -5.25
C TYR A 53 -6.65 4.08 -4.07
N VAL A 54 -6.71 2.75 -3.96
CA VAL A 54 -6.04 1.97 -2.90
C VAL A 54 -4.52 2.16 -2.97
N CYS A 55 -3.92 2.07 -4.16
CA CYS A 55 -2.48 2.22 -4.34
C CYS A 55 -1.97 3.65 -4.10
N SER A 56 -2.80 4.66 -4.40
CA SER A 56 -2.41 6.07 -4.25
C SER A 56 -2.68 6.66 -2.88
N GLU A 57 -3.57 6.06 -2.08
CA GLU A 57 -3.95 6.56 -0.75
C GLU A 57 -4.45 8.01 -0.75
N GLY A 58 -5.11 8.42 -1.81
CA GLY A 58 -5.63 9.78 -1.98
C GLY A 58 -4.58 10.79 -2.51
N ASP A 59 -3.36 10.36 -2.81
CA ASP A 59 -2.35 11.19 -3.48
C ASP A 59 -2.58 11.21 -4.99
N CYS A 60 -3.02 12.36 -5.50
CA CYS A 60 -3.33 12.56 -6.92
C CYS A 60 -2.11 12.32 -7.81
N ARG A 61 -0.94 12.82 -7.43
CA ARG A 61 0.29 12.67 -8.22
C ARG A 61 0.70 11.20 -8.33
N ARG A 62 0.62 10.46 -7.21
CA ARG A 62 0.90 9.02 -7.21
C ARG A 62 -0.10 8.27 -8.08
N ALA A 63 -1.38 8.61 -7.99
CA ALA A 63 -2.42 8.02 -8.83
C ALA A 63 -2.18 8.27 -10.33
N GLU A 64 -1.86 9.51 -10.70
CA GLU A 64 -1.56 9.89 -12.09
C GLU A 64 -0.29 9.18 -12.62
N ASN A 65 0.75 9.06 -11.81
CA ASN A 65 1.97 8.34 -12.20
C ASN A 65 1.71 6.86 -12.45
N ILE A 66 0.94 6.19 -11.59
CA ILE A 66 0.56 4.78 -11.78
C ILE A 66 -0.29 4.66 -13.06
N LEU A 67 -1.28 5.53 -13.23
CA LEU A 67 -2.15 5.54 -14.40
C LEU A 67 -1.36 5.77 -15.70
N GLN A 68 -0.38 6.67 -15.68
CA GLN A 68 0.51 6.92 -16.81
C GLN A 68 1.35 5.68 -17.15
N SER A 69 1.86 4.98 -16.13
CA SER A 69 2.61 3.74 -16.33
C SER A 69 1.73 2.65 -16.94
N CYS A 70 0.47 2.52 -16.50
CA CYS A 70 -0.49 1.59 -17.08
C CYS A 70 -0.81 1.96 -18.54
N ALA A 71 -1.03 3.24 -18.82
CA ALA A 71 -1.35 3.73 -20.17
C ALA A 71 -0.20 3.52 -21.18
N ALA A 72 1.05 3.48 -20.71
CA ALA A 72 2.21 3.16 -21.55
C ALA A 72 2.24 1.68 -21.98
N VAL A 73 1.58 0.79 -21.24
CA VAL A 73 1.53 -0.66 -21.51
C VAL A 73 0.29 -1.01 -22.34
N ALA A 74 -0.88 -0.48 -21.98
CA ALA A 74 -2.15 -0.81 -22.63
C ALA A 74 -3.14 0.35 -22.60
N LYS A 75 -4.01 0.43 -23.62
CA LYS A 75 -5.13 1.40 -23.63
C LYS A 75 -6.30 1.00 -22.72
N LYS A 76 -6.45 -0.28 -22.45
CA LYS A 76 -7.44 -0.81 -21.52
C LYS A 76 -6.75 -1.15 -20.21
N ILE A 77 -7.07 -0.42 -19.16
CA ILE A 77 -6.42 -0.54 -17.85
C ILE A 77 -7.27 -1.41 -16.93
N THR A 78 -6.68 -2.50 -16.45
CA THR A 78 -7.25 -3.50 -15.57
C THR A 78 -6.74 -3.36 -14.14
N GLU A 79 -7.47 -3.93 -13.18
CA GLU A 79 -7.04 -4.00 -11.77
C GLU A 79 -5.66 -4.65 -11.61
N GLU A 80 -5.41 -5.72 -12.36
CA GLU A 80 -4.16 -6.49 -12.27
C GLU A 80 -2.94 -5.68 -12.69
N GLU A 81 -3.06 -4.93 -13.79
CA GLU A 81 -1.99 -4.04 -14.26
C GLU A 81 -1.68 -2.94 -13.25
N VAL A 82 -2.72 -2.35 -12.63
CA VAL A 82 -2.54 -1.31 -11.61
C VAL A 82 -1.73 -1.83 -10.43
N PHE A 83 -2.11 -2.98 -9.83
CA PHE A 83 -1.38 -3.54 -8.69
C PHE A 83 0.05 -3.95 -9.07
N SER A 84 0.24 -4.55 -10.25
CA SER A 84 1.56 -4.96 -10.75
C SER A 84 2.50 -3.76 -10.93
N LEU A 85 2.04 -2.71 -11.62
CA LEU A 85 2.86 -1.53 -11.92
C LEU A 85 3.03 -0.59 -10.71
N ALA A 86 2.10 -0.62 -9.76
CA ALA A 86 2.23 0.11 -8.51
C ALA A 86 3.18 -0.54 -7.51
N SER A 87 3.64 -1.78 -7.77
CA SER A 87 4.38 -2.61 -6.80
C SER A 87 3.66 -2.69 -5.45
N VAL A 88 2.38 -3.06 -5.50
CA VAL A 88 1.51 -3.22 -4.33
C VAL A 88 0.79 -4.56 -4.44
N ALA A 89 0.84 -5.39 -3.41
CA ALA A 89 0.05 -6.63 -3.39
C ALA A 89 -1.44 -6.31 -3.24
N ARG A 90 -2.27 -7.17 -3.80
CA ARG A 90 -3.72 -7.08 -3.55
C ARG A 90 -4.00 -7.35 -2.07
N PRO A 91 -4.82 -6.53 -1.39
CA PRO A 91 -5.15 -6.75 0.03
C PRO A 91 -5.64 -8.17 0.32
N LYS A 92 -6.42 -8.75 -0.60
CA LYS A 92 -6.90 -10.14 -0.49
C LYS A 92 -5.77 -11.17 -0.45
N GLU A 93 -4.71 -11.00 -1.23
CA GLU A 93 -3.56 -11.92 -1.25
C GLU A 93 -2.75 -11.79 0.04
N VAL A 94 -2.62 -10.57 0.58
CA VAL A 94 -2.00 -10.36 1.90
C VAL A 94 -2.82 -11.01 3.00
N ALA A 95 -4.13 -10.80 3.03
CA ALA A 95 -5.02 -11.43 4.00
C ALA A 95 -4.96 -12.97 3.92
N GLU A 96 -4.89 -13.54 2.71
CA GLU A 96 -4.84 -14.99 2.49
C GLU A 96 -3.64 -15.64 3.18
N PHE A 97 -2.42 -15.14 2.99
CA PHE A 97 -1.28 -15.75 3.66
C PHE A 97 -1.26 -15.49 5.17
N LEU A 98 -1.80 -14.36 5.65
CA LEU A 98 -1.93 -14.10 7.08
C LEU A 98 -2.93 -15.06 7.73
N LEU A 99 -4.06 -15.34 7.09
CA LEU A 99 -5.02 -16.33 7.57
C LEU A 99 -4.42 -17.73 7.62
N LEU A 100 -3.62 -18.12 6.62
CA LEU A 100 -2.89 -19.39 6.66
C LEU A 100 -1.90 -19.47 7.84
N ALA A 101 -1.24 -18.37 8.19
CA ALA A 101 -0.37 -18.33 9.37
C ALA A 101 -1.17 -18.55 10.65
N MET A 102 -2.32 -17.88 10.80
CA MET A 102 -3.23 -18.06 11.94
C MET A 102 -3.78 -19.49 12.06
N GLU A 103 -3.95 -20.19 10.96
CA GLU A 103 -4.35 -21.60 10.93
C GLU A 103 -3.20 -22.58 11.23
N ASN A 104 -2.05 -22.09 11.69
CA ASN A 104 -0.82 -22.86 11.88
C ASN A 104 -0.30 -23.57 10.63
N LYS A 105 -0.66 -23.08 9.44
CA LYS A 105 -0.18 -23.60 8.14
C LYS A 105 1.04 -22.80 7.67
N PHE A 106 2.07 -22.70 8.52
CA PHE A 106 3.22 -21.83 8.30
C PHE A 106 3.87 -22.00 6.91
N MET A 107 4.12 -23.24 6.49
CA MET A 107 4.80 -23.50 5.20
C MET A 107 3.98 -23.01 4.01
N LEU A 108 2.66 -23.14 4.06
CA LEU A 108 1.77 -22.62 3.00
C LEU A 108 1.74 -21.10 3.02
N SER A 109 1.62 -20.48 4.20
CA SER A 109 1.68 -19.04 4.39
C SER A 109 2.98 -18.46 3.84
N ARG A 110 4.13 -19.04 4.23
CA ARG A 110 5.46 -18.67 3.75
C ARG A 110 5.57 -18.70 2.23
N ASN A 111 5.18 -19.81 1.61
CA ASN A 111 5.26 -19.97 0.17
C ASN A 111 4.38 -18.94 -0.55
N LYS A 112 3.16 -18.72 -0.07
CA LYS A 112 2.24 -17.73 -0.65
C LYS A 112 2.77 -16.30 -0.50
N MET A 113 3.39 -15.96 0.63
CA MET A 113 4.04 -14.68 0.85
C MET A 113 5.17 -14.46 -0.18
N LEU A 114 6.06 -15.44 -0.36
CA LEU A 114 7.15 -15.36 -1.33
C LEU A 114 6.65 -15.24 -2.77
N GLU A 115 5.62 -16.01 -3.14
CA GLU A 115 4.97 -15.89 -4.46
C GLU A 115 4.41 -14.48 -4.68
N THR A 116 3.77 -13.91 -3.65
CA THR A 116 3.22 -12.55 -3.71
C THR A 116 4.34 -11.51 -3.87
N MET A 117 5.44 -11.64 -3.13
CA MET A 117 6.61 -10.76 -3.28
C MET A 117 7.17 -10.80 -4.70
N LEU A 118 7.37 -12.00 -5.24
CA LEU A 118 7.89 -12.18 -6.61
C LEU A 118 6.91 -11.63 -7.67
N LYS A 119 5.63 -11.92 -7.52
CA LYS A 119 4.58 -11.50 -8.47
C LYS A 119 4.50 -9.99 -8.65
N TYR A 120 4.61 -9.24 -7.55
CA TYR A 120 4.48 -7.77 -7.55
C TYR A 120 5.81 -7.03 -7.43
N GLY A 121 6.94 -7.74 -7.37
CA GLY A 121 8.26 -7.14 -7.20
C GLY A 121 8.40 -6.35 -5.88
N LEU A 122 7.84 -6.87 -4.78
CA LEU A 122 7.82 -6.21 -3.48
C LEU A 122 9.13 -6.40 -2.73
N SER A 123 9.62 -5.34 -2.12
CA SER A 123 10.60 -5.43 -1.03
C SER A 123 9.92 -5.88 0.27
N GLY A 124 10.70 -6.38 1.22
CA GLY A 124 10.18 -6.71 2.55
C GLY A 124 9.63 -5.48 3.26
N LEU A 125 10.24 -4.31 3.06
CA LEU A 125 9.76 -3.04 3.61
C LEU A 125 8.41 -2.61 3.02
N ASP A 126 8.15 -2.90 1.75
CA ASP A 126 6.84 -2.62 1.15
C ASP A 126 5.78 -3.58 1.69
N LEU A 127 6.13 -4.87 1.80
CA LEU A 127 5.21 -5.89 2.25
C LEU A 127 4.83 -5.72 3.72
N ILE A 128 5.78 -5.39 4.62
CA ILE A 128 5.47 -5.23 6.05
C ILE A 128 4.47 -4.09 6.30
N LYS A 129 4.55 -2.99 5.52
CA LYS A 129 3.58 -1.90 5.59
C LYS A 129 2.18 -2.34 5.16
N GLN A 130 2.09 -3.23 4.17
CA GLN A 130 0.82 -3.79 3.74
C GLN A 130 0.27 -4.80 4.77
N ILE A 131 1.13 -5.65 5.34
CA ILE A 131 0.77 -6.55 6.44
C ILE A 131 0.20 -5.74 7.62
N GLN A 132 0.89 -4.67 8.04
CA GLN A 132 0.44 -3.82 9.14
C GLN A 132 -0.97 -3.26 8.91
N LYS A 133 -1.29 -2.86 7.67
CA LYS A 133 -2.64 -2.39 7.32
C LYS A 133 -3.68 -3.51 7.39
N GLU A 134 -3.34 -4.71 6.88
CA GLU A 134 -4.26 -5.85 6.86
C GLU A 134 -4.51 -6.45 8.25
N ILE A 135 -3.57 -6.36 9.20
CA ILE A 135 -3.78 -6.82 10.59
C ILE A 135 -5.07 -6.27 11.19
N TRP A 136 -5.43 -5.01 10.89
CA TRP A 136 -6.64 -4.38 11.43
C TRP A 136 -7.93 -5.00 10.89
N ASN A 137 -7.88 -5.63 9.72
CA ASN A 137 -9.01 -6.28 9.06
C ASN A 137 -9.14 -7.76 9.44
N LEU A 138 -8.14 -8.33 10.15
CA LEU A 138 -8.18 -9.74 10.55
C LEU A 138 -9.22 -10.02 11.62
N PRO A 139 -9.86 -11.20 11.61
CA PRO A 139 -10.87 -11.61 12.57
C PRO A 139 -10.24 -12.14 13.89
N ILE A 140 -9.41 -11.31 14.53
CA ILE A 140 -8.72 -11.61 15.79
C ILE A 140 -9.02 -10.55 16.86
N GLU A 141 -8.73 -10.86 18.11
CA GLU A 141 -8.90 -9.92 19.22
C GLU A 141 -8.02 -8.68 19.05
N ASP A 142 -8.54 -7.52 19.45
CA ASP A 142 -7.83 -6.23 19.29
C ASP A 142 -6.49 -6.21 20.04
N ARG A 143 -6.39 -6.89 21.17
CA ARG A 143 -5.13 -7.06 21.90
C ARG A 143 -4.06 -7.74 21.03
N LYS A 144 -4.42 -8.82 20.32
CA LYS A 144 -3.50 -9.53 19.43
C LYS A 144 -3.11 -8.67 18.24
N LYS A 145 -4.04 -7.85 17.68
CA LYS A 145 -3.72 -6.89 16.63
C LYS A 145 -2.63 -5.91 17.08
N VAL A 146 -2.75 -5.35 18.28
CA VAL A 146 -1.77 -4.42 18.84
C VAL A 146 -0.41 -5.08 19.00
N GLU A 147 -0.37 -6.30 19.54
CA GLU A 147 0.87 -7.09 19.69
C GLU A 147 1.55 -7.34 18.33
N LEU A 148 0.78 -7.68 17.28
CA LEU A 148 1.31 -7.89 15.94
C LEU A 148 1.80 -6.60 15.28
N VAL A 149 1.11 -5.48 15.49
CA VAL A 149 1.55 -4.17 14.99
C VAL A 149 2.87 -3.74 15.66
N ASP A 150 3.03 -3.99 16.97
CA ASP A 150 4.29 -3.75 17.68
C ASP A 150 5.43 -4.57 17.06
N LYS A 151 5.18 -5.86 16.77
CA LYS A 151 6.15 -6.72 16.07
C LYS A 151 6.46 -6.22 14.66
N CYS A 152 5.47 -5.72 13.92
CA CYS A 152 5.73 -5.09 12.62
C CYS A 152 6.71 -3.92 12.74
N GLY A 153 6.57 -3.07 13.76
CA GLY A 153 7.47 -1.95 14.00
C GLY A 153 8.90 -2.40 14.32
N GLU A 154 9.06 -3.41 15.19
CA GLU A 154 10.38 -4.00 15.48
C GLU A 154 11.06 -4.57 14.23
N ILE A 155 10.30 -5.29 13.41
CA ILE A 155 10.80 -5.94 12.20
C ILE A 155 11.13 -4.92 11.11
N GLU A 156 10.28 -3.90 10.91
CA GLU A 156 10.57 -2.80 10.00
C GLU A 156 11.89 -2.13 10.37
N PHE A 157 12.07 -1.81 11.65
CA PHE A 157 13.32 -1.22 12.14
C PHE A 157 14.53 -2.09 11.84
N ARG A 158 14.46 -3.41 12.11
CA ARG A 158 15.55 -4.34 11.81
C ARG A 158 15.89 -4.42 10.33
N MET A 159 14.87 -4.41 9.44
CA MET A 159 15.08 -4.41 7.99
C MET A 159 15.73 -3.11 7.52
N VAL A 160 15.34 -1.95 8.06
CA VAL A 160 15.97 -0.65 7.77
C VAL A 160 17.44 -0.64 8.20
N GLU A 161 17.78 -1.30 9.31
CA GLU A 161 19.16 -1.46 9.79
C GLU A 161 19.96 -2.53 9.01
N GLY A 162 19.36 -3.16 8.00
CA GLY A 162 20.06 -4.08 7.08
C GLY A 162 19.89 -5.57 7.39
N ALA A 163 18.94 -5.96 8.23
CA ALA A 163 18.60 -7.36 8.41
C ALA A 163 17.96 -7.96 7.15
N ASP A 164 18.13 -9.28 6.95
CA ASP A 164 17.54 -10.00 5.84
C ASP A 164 16.00 -9.91 5.86
N GLU A 165 15.43 -9.38 4.78
CA GLU A 165 14.01 -9.06 4.70
C GLU A 165 13.13 -10.32 4.77
N VAL A 166 13.54 -11.40 4.07
CA VAL A 166 12.75 -12.63 4.04
C VAL A 166 12.74 -13.30 5.41
N LEU A 167 13.91 -13.38 6.06
CA LEU A 167 14.03 -13.94 7.40
C LEU A 167 13.16 -13.17 8.42
N GLN A 168 13.14 -11.84 8.34
CA GLN A 168 12.36 -11.01 9.25
C GLN A 168 10.84 -11.18 9.01
N LEU A 169 10.41 -11.30 7.76
CA LEU A 169 9.01 -11.56 7.43
C LEU A 169 8.56 -12.98 7.84
N GLU A 170 9.41 -13.99 7.67
CA GLU A 170 9.15 -15.34 8.18
C GLU A 170 9.02 -15.36 9.71
N ALA A 171 9.90 -14.63 10.40
CA ALA A 171 9.81 -14.47 11.86
C ALA A 171 8.51 -13.77 12.29
N LEU A 172 8.00 -12.81 11.50
CA LEU A 172 6.69 -12.20 11.74
C LEU A 172 5.56 -13.21 11.56
N LEU A 173 5.56 -13.97 10.47
CA LEU A 173 4.51 -14.99 10.23
C LEU A 173 4.44 -16.04 11.34
N ALA A 174 5.56 -16.35 12.01
CA ALA A 174 5.59 -17.26 13.15
C ALA A 174 4.97 -16.68 14.44
N GLN A 175 4.58 -15.40 14.47
CA GLN A 175 3.92 -14.76 15.62
C GLN A 175 2.39 -14.78 15.51
N PHE A 176 1.84 -15.13 14.33
CA PHE A 176 0.42 -15.26 14.11
C PHE A 176 -0.11 -16.55 14.68
#